data_59c4176b0f56a78ddef22f596bda1f4d
#
_entry.id   59c4176b0f56a78ddef22f596bda1f4d
#
_cell.length_a   1.000
_cell.length_b   1.000
_cell.length_c   1.000
_cell.angle_alpha   90.00
_cell.angle_beta   90.00
_cell.angle_gamma   90.00
#
_symmetry.space_group_name_H-M   'P 1'
#
loop_
_entity.id
_entity.type
_entity.pdbx_description
1 polymer ?
#
loop_
_entity_poly.entity_id
_entity_poly.type
_entity_poly.pdbx_seq_one_letter_code
_entity_poly.pdbx_strand_id
1 'polypeptide(L)'
;MGSVSLLDSDYVAIRPEFVLKVDGNRPVLYSLDYINTVIYFLDPLEGFALSLLDGSRTHTEVRSNFSRFFPDQPPTAFDDLIVGVDERVRRSPSQTGIGRDGLLDRQSEPIRDAQSFDPRQFVIDPRAYLQRLADIQQAQRLDTPINIYTIFTHRCVTNCVYCYADWPRGRELPLSRWREIILEMASLGILLAAPDNGDTLARRDGIDLLECLLEHGMHFLLSTKAFVSQENVRRLVEAGFTQKVRGVIQRQVQLSIDAVDEEVAARILQIKRPQIEKQTETLENFLSFGIMPKVKAVITGLNYLQPERIVEHFYPHGARVFHFVRYRRSLHRHTDELFVEPRHIPLLREQFDRIRDQYPDAAIVENLSLPGEQPRMPTPEEALSAWRGRIGCGGGWSALGIGPDGRAFLCEQMKMDEPFYVGDARTQSIRDIWNGDRLKRFIYPERDRFAGVICQDCPDFENCMWRAGRCYRDAYFSYGSVYQPPPACPYNERPGLRMA
;
A
#
# COMPACT_ATOMS: atom_id res chain seq x y z
N MET A 1 -14.07 -8.41 -23.18
CA MET A 1 -14.03 -7.16 -22.42
C MET A 1 -14.79 -6.13 -23.23
N GLY A 2 -15.95 -5.65 -22.74
CA GLY A 2 -16.78 -4.69 -23.48
C GLY A 2 -16.07 -3.34 -23.57
N SER A 3 -16.00 -2.79 -24.77
CA SER A 3 -15.56 -1.41 -25.01
C SER A 3 -16.47 -0.46 -24.21
N VAL A 4 -15.84 0.48 -23.55
CA VAL A 4 -16.50 1.52 -22.76
C VAL A 4 -17.19 2.49 -23.73
N SER A 5 -18.49 2.34 -23.97
CA SER A 5 -19.28 3.29 -24.74
C SER A 5 -19.76 4.40 -23.78
N LEU A 6 -19.30 5.62 -23.98
CA LEU A 6 -19.80 6.81 -23.30
C LEU A 6 -20.99 7.36 -24.07
N LEU A 7 -22.10 7.62 -23.36
CA LEU A 7 -23.25 8.31 -23.95
C LEU A 7 -23.03 9.84 -23.86
N ASP A 8 -23.46 10.55 -24.86
CA ASP A 8 -23.30 12.03 -24.92
C ASP A 8 -23.98 12.75 -23.75
N SER A 9 -25.01 12.14 -23.15
CA SER A 9 -25.78 12.66 -22.01
C SER A 9 -25.21 12.26 -20.63
N ASP A 10 -24.22 11.35 -20.59
CA ASP A 10 -23.69 10.87 -19.31
C ASP A 10 -22.88 11.97 -18.60
N TYR A 11 -23.03 12.06 -17.29
CA TYR A 11 -22.14 12.79 -16.41
C TYR A 11 -21.00 11.86 -16.04
N VAL A 12 -19.77 12.32 -16.21
CA VAL A 12 -18.58 11.48 -16.05
C VAL A 12 -17.63 12.09 -15.01
N ALA A 13 -17.17 11.26 -14.09
CA ALA A 13 -16.19 11.65 -13.09
C ALA A 13 -15.09 10.58 -12.96
N ILE A 14 -13.95 10.95 -12.39
CA ILE A 14 -12.96 10.01 -11.89
C ILE A 14 -13.53 9.35 -10.64
N ARG A 15 -13.48 8.02 -10.58
CA ARG A 15 -13.89 7.26 -9.38
C ARG A 15 -13.15 7.76 -8.15
N PRO A 16 -13.83 7.87 -6.99
CA PRO A 16 -13.27 8.52 -5.80
C PRO A 16 -12.07 7.77 -5.18
N GLU A 17 -11.87 6.49 -5.48
CA GLU A 17 -10.70 5.71 -5.06
C GLU A 17 -9.42 6.02 -5.83
N PHE A 18 -9.45 6.94 -6.79
CA PHE A 18 -8.29 7.44 -7.50
C PHE A 18 -8.02 8.91 -7.18
N VAL A 19 -6.77 9.31 -7.25
CA VAL A 19 -6.35 10.70 -7.11
C VAL A 19 -5.58 11.12 -8.35
N LEU A 20 -6.05 12.18 -9.00
CA LEU A 20 -5.33 12.86 -10.06
C LEU A 20 -4.60 14.07 -9.47
N LYS A 21 -3.31 14.21 -9.74
CA LYS A 21 -2.51 15.37 -9.32
C LYS A 21 -1.43 15.71 -10.34
N VAL A 22 -0.90 16.91 -10.24
CA VAL A 22 0.35 17.27 -10.92
C VAL A 22 1.53 17.03 -9.97
N ASP A 23 2.52 16.29 -10.42
CA ASP A 23 3.74 15.98 -9.70
C ASP A 23 4.91 16.64 -10.45
N GLY A 24 5.28 17.85 -10.00
CA GLY A 24 6.22 18.72 -10.70
C GLY A 24 5.69 19.14 -12.09
N ASN A 25 6.31 18.62 -13.13
CA ASN A 25 5.93 18.88 -14.53
C ASN A 25 5.28 17.67 -15.22
N ARG A 26 4.62 16.79 -14.44
CA ARG A 26 3.96 15.59 -14.97
C ARG A 26 2.65 15.32 -14.25
N PRO A 27 1.55 15.03 -14.96
CA PRO A 27 0.33 14.55 -14.33
C PRO A 27 0.50 13.09 -13.91
N VAL A 28 -0.05 12.74 -12.77
CA VAL A 28 -0.08 11.38 -12.25
C VAL A 28 -1.46 11.05 -11.71
N LEU A 29 -1.87 9.81 -11.95
CA LEU A 29 -3.06 9.21 -11.38
C LEU A 29 -2.62 8.07 -10.47
N TYR A 30 -3.17 7.96 -9.26
CA TYR A 30 -2.84 6.84 -8.39
C TYR A 30 -4.05 6.35 -7.60
N SER A 31 -4.03 5.04 -7.27
CA SER A 31 -5.07 4.45 -6.44
C SER A 31 -4.87 4.78 -4.97
N LEU A 32 -5.95 5.02 -4.22
CA LEU A 32 -5.95 5.18 -2.76
C LEU A 32 -5.81 3.83 -2.04
N ASP A 33 -4.93 2.96 -2.53
CA ASP A 33 -4.61 1.69 -1.92
C ASP A 33 -3.33 1.84 -1.09
N TYR A 34 -3.46 1.86 0.25
CA TYR A 34 -2.32 2.05 1.16
C TYR A 34 -1.37 0.84 1.20
N ILE A 35 -1.80 -0.35 0.76
CA ILE A 35 -0.97 -1.56 0.71
C ILE A 35 -0.18 -1.62 -0.59
N ASN A 36 -0.86 -1.39 -1.71
CA ASN A 36 -0.32 -1.56 -3.06
C ASN A 36 -0.80 -0.45 -3.99
N THR A 37 -0.41 0.79 -3.67
CA THR A 37 -0.71 1.94 -4.52
C THR A 37 -0.18 1.72 -5.92
N VAL A 38 -1.06 1.72 -6.91
CA VAL A 38 -0.69 1.72 -8.33
C VAL A 38 -0.64 3.15 -8.83
N ILE A 39 0.43 3.48 -9.54
CA ILE A 39 0.65 4.82 -10.10
C ILE A 39 0.66 4.70 -11.62
N TYR A 40 -0.16 5.54 -12.25
CA TYR A 40 -0.25 5.69 -13.69
C TYR A 40 0.35 7.05 -14.05
N PHE A 41 1.46 7.03 -14.75
CA PHE A 41 2.06 8.23 -15.31
C PHE A 41 1.31 8.61 -16.57
N LEU A 42 0.89 9.86 -16.64
CA LEU A 42 0.07 10.40 -17.72
C LEU A 42 0.89 11.35 -18.58
N ASP A 43 0.52 11.48 -19.84
CA ASP A 43 0.97 12.62 -20.64
C ASP A 43 0.18 13.89 -20.30
N PRO A 44 0.66 15.07 -20.73
CA PRO A 44 -0.01 16.32 -20.41
C PRO A 44 -1.45 16.41 -20.92
N LEU A 45 -1.77 15.88 -22.10
CA LEU A 45 -3.13 15.90 -22.65
C LEU A 45 -4.06 14.95 -21.90
N GLU A 46 -3.58 13.76 -21.54
CA GLU A 46 -4.34 12.80 -20.68
C GLU A 46 -4.68 13.43 -19.33
N GLY A 47 -3.68 14.06 -18.68
CA GLY A 47 -3.89 14.72 -17.38
C GLY A 47 -4.88 15.86 -17.47
N PHE A 48 -4.78 16.68 -18.53
CA PHE A 48 -5.74 17.77 -18.76
C PHE A 48 -7.14 17.24 -19.04
N ALA A 49 -7.29 16.24 -19.93
CA ALA A 49 -8.59 15.65 -20.25
C ALA A 49 -9.27 15.09 -18.99
N LEU A 50 -8.53 14.34 -18.16
CA LEU A 50 -9.05 13.80 -16.90
C LEU A 50 -9.43 14.90 -15.90
N SER A 51 -8.73 16.03 -15.87
CA SER A 51 -9.03 17.15 -14.95
C SER A 51 -10.36 17.82 -15.24
N LEU A 52 -10.97 17.58 -16.40
CA LEU A 52 -12.28 18.09 -16.78
C LEU A 52 -13.43 17.20 -16.27
N LEU A 53 -13.13 15.98 -15.79
CA LEU A 53 -14.10 14.98 -15.36
C LEU A 53 -14.46 15.16 -13.87
N ASP A 54 -15.25 16.21 -13.58
CA ASP A 54 -15.70 16.57 -12.23
C ASP A 54 -17.14 16.12 -11.92
N GLY A 55 -17.79 15.40 -12.84
CA GLY A 55 -19.17 14.92 -12.68
C GLY A 55 -20.25 16.01 -12.74
N SER A 56 -19.90 17.26 -12.96
CA SER A 56 -20.85 18.39 -12.98
C SER A 56 -21.43 18.66 -14.38
N ARG A 57 -20.80 18.13 -15.41
CA ARG A 57 -21.08 18.39 -16.82
C ARG A 57 -21.25 17.07 -17.58
N THR A 58 -22.08 17.13 -18.62
CA THR A 58 -22.28 16.00 -19.53
C THR A 58 -20.99 15.70 -20.33
N HIS A 59 -20.86 14.49 -20.82
CA HIS A 59 -19.74 14.08 -21.67
C HIS A 59 -19.56 15.00 -22.88
N THR A 60 -20.68 15.38 -23.55
CA THR A 60 -20.65 16.33 -24.67
C THR A 60 -20.11 17.69 -24.27
N GLU A 61 -20.51 18.22 -23.10
CA GLU A 61 -20.03 19.53 -22.62
C GLU A 61 -18.54 19.49 -22.30
N VAL A 62 -18.08 18.42 -21.67
CA VAL A 62 -16.65 18.23 -21.33
C VAL A 62 -15.82 18.13 -22.61
N ARG A 63 -16.25 17.31 -23.58
CA ARG A 63 -15.60 17.18 -24.90
C ARG A 63 -15.51 18.51 -25.63
N SER A 64 -16.61 19.30 -25.63
CA SER A 64 -16.65 20.65 -26.23
C SER A 64 -15.63 21.58 -25.55
N ASN A 65 -15.56 21.54 -24.22
CA ASN A 65 -14.59 22.34 -23.48
C ASN A 65 -13.13 21.93 -23.83
N PHE A 66 -12.82 20.63 -23.88
CA PHE A 66 -11.50 20.16 -24.30
C PHE A 66 -11.13 20.68 -25.70
N SER A 67 -12.02 20.55 -26.67
CA SER A 67 -11.79 21.02 -28.06
C SER A 67 -11.57 22.54 -28.15
N ARG A 68 -12.12 23.34 -27.24
CA ARG A 68 -11.82 24.78 -27.18
C ARG A 68 -10.40 25.09 -26.72
N PHE A 69 -9.86 24.28 -25.82
CA PHE A 69 -8.48 24.44 -25.36
C PHE A 69 -7.46 23.88 -26.37
N PHE A 70 -7.84 22.86 -27.12
CA PHE A 70 -6.98 22.15 -28.07
C PHE A 70 -7.64 22.02 -29.43
N PRO A 71 -7.82 23.16 -30.16
CA PRO A 71 -8.55 23.18 -31.44
C PRO A 71 -7.84 22.37 -32.54
N ASP A 72 -6.53 22.14 -32.44
CA ASP A 72 -5.74 21.38 -33.40
C ASP A 72 -5.82 19.86 -33.18
N GLN A 73 -6.48 19.41 -32.13
CA GLN A 73 -6.66 17.98 -31.87
C GLN A 73 -7.87 17.42 -32.64
N PRO A 74 -7.82 16.13 -33.06
CA PRO A 74 -8.97 15.47 -33.69
C PRO A 74 -10.22 15.53 -32.81
N PRO A 75 -11.43 15.54 -33.37
CA PRO A 75 -12.68 15.56 -32.60
C PRO A 75 -12.84 14.37 -31.65
N THR A 76 -12.19 13.24 -31.93
CA THR A 76 -12.18 12.03 -31.09
C THR A 76 -11.13 12.04 -29.99
N ALA A 77 -10.17 12.99 -30.03
CA ALA A 77 -8.99 12.98 -29.17
C ALA A 77 -9.34 12.89 -27.67
N PHE A 78 -10.38 13.61 -27.24
CA PHE A 78 -10.83 13.56 -25.85
C PHE A 78 -11.23 12.13 -25.43
N ASP A 79 -12.07 11.50 -26.25
CA ASP A 79 -12.59 10.16 -25.99
C ASP A 79 -11.46 9.12 -26.03
N ASP A 80 -10.57 9.22 -27.00
CA ASP A 80 -9.42 8.32 -27.16
C ASP A 80 -8.48 8.41 -25.94
N LEU A 81 -8.24 9.60 -25.41
CA LEU A 81 -7.43 9.83 -24.23
C LEU A 81 -8.04 9.19 -22.96
N ILE A 82 -9.31 9.52 -22.64
CA ILE A 82 -9.94 9.03 -21.41
C ILE A 82 -10.17 7.52 -21.45
N VAL A 83 -10.58 6.96 -22.60
CA VAL A 83 -10.75 5.52 -22.80
C VAL A 83 -9.40 4.81 -22.68
N GLY A 84 -8.34 5.35 -23.29
CA GLY A 84 -6.99 4.79 -23.20
C GLY A 84 -6.47 4.70 -21.76
N VAL A 85 -6.75 5.73 -20.93
CA VAL A 85 -6.39 5.68 -19.50
C VAL A 85 -7.25 4.68 -18.75
N ASP A 86 -8.58 4.65 -18.95
CA ASP A 86 -9.49 3.70 -18.31
C ASP A 86 -9.09 2.25 -18.59
N GLU A 87 -8.70 1.94 -19.83
CA GLU A 87 -8.20 0.62 -20.20
C GLU A 87 -6.86 0.28 -19.53
N ARG A 88 -5.94 1.23 -19.40
CA ARG A 88 -4.70 0.99 -18.63
C ARG A 88 -4.98 0.68 -17.18
N VAL A 89 -5.92 1.37 -16.56
CA VAL A 89 -6.37 1.11 -15.20
C VAL A 89 -6.94 -0.30 -15.07
N ARG A 90 -7.82 -0.73 -15.98
CA ARG A 90 -8.40 -2.09 -15.99
C ARG A 90 -7.36 -3.20 -16.17
N ARG A 91 -6.32 -2.94 -16.97
CA ARG A 91 -5.24 -3.92 -17.20
C ARG A 91 -4.31 -4.09 -16.02
N SER A 92 -4.22 -3.07 -15.16
CA SER A 92 -3.29 -3.04 -14.03
C SER A 92 -3.98 -2.57 -12.74
N PRO A 93 -5.03 -3.26 -12.28
CA PRO A 93 -5.70 -2.92 -11.04
C PRO A 93 -4.78 -3.17 -9.84
N SER A 94 -5.09 -2.53 -8.70
CA SER A 94 -4.39 -2.82 -7.45
C SER A 94 -4.66 -4.26 -6.97
N GLN A 95 -3.83 -4.76 -6.07
CA GLN A 95 -4.03 -6.10 -5.50
C GLN A 95 -5.32 -6.20 -4.67
N THR A 96 -5.81 -5.10 -4.12
CA THR A 96 -7.11 -5.04 -3.43
C THR A 96 -8.30 -4.95 -4.40
N GLY A 97 -8.03 -4.81 -5.70
CA GLY A 97 -9.04 -4.79 -6.75
C GLY A 97 -9.48 -3.41 -7.20
N ILE A 98 -8.93 -2.31 -6.62
CA ILE A 98 -9.18 -0.96 -7.12
C ILE A 98 -8.74 -0.90 -8.59
N GLY A 99 -9.65 -0.44 -9.46
CA GLY A 99 -9.43 -0.31 -10.91
C GLY A 99 -9.95 -1.49 -11.75
N ARG A 100 -10.46 -2.57 -11.13
CA ARG A 100 -11.08 -3.68 -11.90
C ARG A 100 -12.27 -3.21 -12.75
N ASP A 101 -13.06 -2.30 -12.18
CA ASP A 101 -14.21 -1.69 -12.86
C ASP A 101 -13.85 -0.45 -13.69
N GLY A 102 -12.54 -0.17 -13.81
CA GLY A 102 -11.99 0.98 -14.51
C GLY A 102 -11.87 2.24 -13.66
N LEU A 103 -11.59 3.35 -14.34
CA LEU A 103 -11.35 4.67 -13.75
C LEU A 103 -12.62 5.52 -13.64
N LEU A 104 -13.57 5.32 -14.57
CA LEU A 104 -14.67 6.26 -14.78
C LEU A 104 -15.93 5.86 -14.02
N ASP A 105 -16.49 6.80 -13.26
CA ASP A 105 -17.87 6.76 -12.77
C ASP A 105 -18.79 7.51 -13.75
N ARG A 106 -19.99 6.94 -14.00
CA ARG A 106 -20.95 7.44 -14.98
C ARG A 106 -22.33 7.39 -14.41
N GLN A 107 -23.06 8.46 -14.59
CA GLN A 107 -24.43 8.59 -14.11
C GLN A 107 -25.26 9.40 -15.11
N SER A 108 -26.58 9.18 -15.12
CA SER A 108 -27.53 9.97 -15.90
C SER A 108 -27.81 11.35 -15.29
N GLU A 109 -27.35 11.58 -14.07
CA GLU A 109 -27.51 12.82 -13.31
C GLU A 109 -26.13 13.32 -12.81
N PRO A 110 -26.00 14.62 -12.46
CA PRO A 110 -24.75 15.17 -11.93
C PRO A 110 -24.25 14.42 -10.69
N ILE A 111 -22.96 14.07 -10.68
CA ILE A 111 -22.29 13.34 -9.60
C ILE A 111 -21.88 14.32 -8.51
N ARG A 112 -22.64 14.39 -7.42
CA ARG A 112 -22.51 15.47 -6.41
C ARG A 112 -21.21 15.44 -5.61
N ASP A 113 -20.65 14.28 -5.32
CA ASP A 113 -19.46 14.11 -4.46
C ASP A 113 -18.20 13.81 -5.28
N ALA A 114 -18.19 14.12 -6.58
CA ALA A 114 -17.04 13.91 -7.43
C ALA A 114 -15.88 14.84 -7.06
N GLN A 115 -14.66 14.39 -7.35
CA GLN A 115 -13.49 15.23 -7.20
C GLN A 115 -13.53 16.37 -8.23
N SER A 116 -13.23 17.59 -7.81
CA SER A 116 -13.06 18.72 -8.70
C SER A 116 -11.58 19.08 -8.82
N PHE A 117 -11.17 19.46 -10.00
CA PHE A 117 -9.80 19.86 -10.31
C PHE A 117 -9.78 21.26 -10.91
N ASP A 118 -8.69 21.99 -10.74
CA ASP A 118 -8.40 23.18 -11.52
C ASP A 118 -7.63 22.77 -12.79
N PRO A 119 -8.25 22.75 -13.99
CA PRO A 119 -7.59 22.32 -15.22
C PRO A 119 -6.34 23.13 -15.57
N ARG A 120 -6.23 24.37 -15.07
CA ARG A 120 -5.05 25.23 -15.32
C ARG A 120 -3.77 24.62 -14.71
N GLN A 121 -3.89 23.85 -13.64
CA GLN A 121 -2.74 23.16 -13.04
C GLN A 121 -2.21 22.05 -13.95
N PHE A 122 -3.03 21.54 -14.86
CA PHE A 122 -2.68 20.48 -15.81
C PHE A 122 -2.18 21.00 -17.17
N VAL A 123 -2.05 22.31 -17.32
CA VAL A 123 -1.37 22.92 -18.47
C VAL A 123 0.14 22.85 -18.24
N ILE A 124 0.75 21.79 -18.74
CA ILE A 124 2.16 21.47 -18.52
C ILE A 124 2.99 21.87 -19.73
N ASP A 125 4.15 22.51 -19.50
CA ASP A 125 5.10 22.80 -20.57
C ASP A 125 5.63 21.48 -21.18
N PRO A 126 5.38 21.23 -22.48
CA PRO A 126 5.82 20.02 -23.15
C PRO A 126 7.34 19.82 -23.10
N ARG A 127 8.14 20.90 -23.11
CA ARG A 127 9.59 20.80 -23.06
C ARG A 127 10.06 20.30 -21.70
N ALA A 128 9.52 20.86 -20.62
CA ALA A 128 9.83 20.42 -19.26
C ALA A 128 9.41 18.96 -19.03
N TYR A 129 8.24 18.55 -19.55
CA TYR A 129 7.78 17.17 -19.51
C TYR A 129 8.74 16.22 -20.25
N LEU A 130 9.12 16.52 -21.49
CA LEU A 130 10.03 15.70 -22.28
C LEU A 130 11.42 15.62 -21.65
N GLN A 131 11.93 16.72 -21.08
CA GLN A 131 13.19 16.73 -20.35
C GLN A 131 13.15 15.79 -19.14
N ARG A 132 12.06 15.75 -18.40
CA ARG A 132 11.86 14.80 -17.28
C ARG A 132 11.87 13.36 -17.76
N LEU A 133 11.20 13.05 -18.86
CA LEU A 133 11.17 11.68 -19.40
C LEU A 133 12.55 11.22 -19.90
N ALA A 134 13.38 12.15 -20.38
CA ALA A 134 14.74 11.85 -20.82
C ALA A 134 15.70 11.58 -19.63
N ASP A 135 15.39 12.09 -18.45
CA ASP A 135 16.15 11.80 -17.23
C ASP A 135 15.70 10.46 -16.63
N ILE A 136 16.52 9.43 -16.83
CA ILE A 136 16.23 8.06 -16.39
C ILE A 136 15.98 7.96 -14.88
N GLN A 137 16.60 8.83 -14.08
CA GLN A 137 16.43 8.82 -12.62
C GLN A 137 15.11 9.47 -12.19
N GLN A 138 14.60 10.41 -12.97
CA GLN A 138 13.35 11.14 -12.65
C GLN A 138 12.12 10.57 -13.34
N ALA A 139 12.31 9.80 -14.42
CA ALA A 139 11.20 9.31 -15.25
C ALA A 139 10.13 8.48 -14.49
N GLN A 140 10.52 7.82 -13.41
CA GLN A 140 9.60 6.96 -12.62
C GLN A 140 9.45 7.43 -11.15
N ARG A 141 10.27 8.37 -10.69
CA ARG A 141 10.24 8.87 -9.32
C ARG A 141 9.27 10.04 -9.19
N LEU A 142 8.49 10.07 -8.12
CA LEU A 142 7.66 11.24 -7.79
C LEU A 142 8.49 12.36 -7.15
N ASP A 143 8.11 13.62 -7.38
CA ASP A 143 8.74 14.78 -6.75
C ASP A 143 8.39 14.91 -5.27
N THR A 144 7.24 14.33 -4.87
CA THR A 144 6.83 14.18 -3.47
C THR A 144 6.30 12.78 -3.24
N PRO A 145 6.53 12.15 -2.07
CA PRO A 145 5.91 10.87 -1.76
C PRO A 145 4.38 11.02 -1.72
N ILE A 146 3.67 9.95 -2.01
CA ILE A 146 2.21 9.86 -1.88
C ILE A 146 1.77 9.02 -0.68
N ASN A 147 2.71 8.28 -0.11
CA ASN A 147 2.48 7.42 1.05
C ASN A 147 3.60 7.61 2.07
N ILE A 148 3.25 7.78 3.34
CA ILE A 148 4.19 7.79 4.46
C ILE A 148 3.87 6.64 5.40
N TYR A 149 4.83 5.74 5.61
CA TYR A 149 4.79 4.78 6.72
C TYR A 149 5.02 5.55 8.02
N THR A 150 3.93 5.87 8.72
CA THR A 150 3.94 6.64 9.97
C THR A 150 4.06 5.69 11.16
N ILE A 151 5.27 5.17 11.41
CA ILE A 151 5.48 4.25 12.53
C ILE A 151 5.51 5.05 13.83
N PHE A 152 4.37 5.19 14.48
CA PHE A 152 4.23 5.98 15.70
C PHE A 152 4.94 5.34 16.90
N THR A 153 5.02 4.01 16.91
CA THR A 153 5.65 3.23 17.99
C THR A 153 6.05 1.85 17.49
N HIS A 154 7.08 1.28 18.09
CA HIS A 154 7.35 -0.16 17.96
C HIS A 154 6.77 -0.97 19.14
N ARG A 155 6.13 -0.31 20.10
CA ARG A 155 5.44 -1.01 21.20
C ARG A 155 4.26 -1.78 20.66
N CYS A 156 3.99 -2.91 21.29
CA CYS A 156 2.83 -3.74 20.98
C CYS A 156 2.32 -4.38 22.27
N VAL A 157 1.04 -4.74 22.29
CA VAL A 157 0.42 -5.49 23.39
C VAL A 157 0.82 -6.98 23.36
N THR A 158 1.47 -7.43 22.29
CA THR A 158 1.95 -8.81 22.08
C THR A 158 3.42 -8.81 21.70
N ASN A 159 4.03 -10.00 21.69
CA ASN A 159 5.43 -10.21 21.31
C ASN A 159 5.54 -11.34 20.29
N CYS A 160 4.78 -11.25 19.20
CA CYS A 160 4.61 -12.32 18.21
C CYS A 160 5.93 -12.91 17.71
N VAL A 161 6.03 -14.26 17.68
CA VAL A 161 7.23 -14.97 17.24
C VAL A 161 7.59 -14.79 15.78
N TYR A 162 6.64 -14.29 14.97
CA TYR A 162 6.79 -14.05 13.53
C TYR A 162 6.91 -12.54 13.19
N CYS A 163 6.97 -11.66 14.20
CA CYS A 163 6.90 -10.21 13.98
C CYS A 163 8.06 -9.71 13.12
N TYR A 164 7.76 -8.94 12.09
CA TYR A 164 8.75 -8.32 11.22
C TYR A 164 9.27 -6.97 11.75
N ALA A 165 8.60 -6.40 12.77
CA ALA A 165 8.99 -5.12 13.35
C ALA A 165 10.33 -5.22 14.09
N ASP A 166 11.21 -4.23 13.88
CA ASP A 166 12.42 -4.06 14.69
C ASP A 166 12.05 -3.54 16.09
N TRP A 167 12.92 -3.79 17.06
CA TRP A 167 12.69 -3.33 18.42
C TRP A 167 12.96 -1.83 18.56
N PRO A 168 12.21 -1.14 19.47
CA PRO A 168 12.40 0.28 19.69
C PRO A 168 13.82 0.59 20.16
N ARG A 169 14.44 1.51 19.46
CA ARG A 169 15.75 2.07 19.80
C ARG A 169 15.60 3.59 19.83
N GLY A 170 15.79 4.17 21.00
CA GLY A 170 15.69 5.60 21.17
C GLY A 170 14.35 6.10 21.74
N ARG A 171 14.27 7.43 21.87
CA ARG A 171 13.08 8.11 22.42
C ARG A 171 12.08 8.37 21.31
N GLU A 172 10.84 7.93 21.51
CA GLU A 172 9.74 8.22 20.59
C GLU A 172 9.48 9.72 20.46
N LEU A 173 9.12 10.16 19.26
CA LEU A 173 8.68 11.53 19.02
C LEU A 173 7.45 11.87 19.87
N PRO A 174 7.36 13.07 20.43
CA PRO A 174 6.17 13.54 21.12
C PRO A 174 5.02 13.76 20.12
N LEU A 175 3.78 13.74 20.63
CA LEU A 175 2.57 14.02 19.85
C LEU A 175 2.67 15.33 19.06
N SER A 176 3.24 16.39 19.68
CA SER A 176 3.40 17.69 19.04
C SER A 176 4.22 17.60 17.75
N ARG A 177 5.34 16.85 17.76
CA ARG A 177 6.16 16.68 16.56
C ARG A 177 5.47 15.84 15.48
N TRP A 178 4.75 14.80 15.86
CA TRP A 178 3.93 14.03 14.92
C TRP A 178 2.84 14.89 14.27
N ARG A 179 2.19 15.78 15.03
CA ARG A 179 1.21 16.73 14.48
C ARG A 179 1.83 17.65 13.41
N GLU A 180 3.05 18.15 13.64
CA GLU A 180 3.76 18.96 12.65
C GLU A 180 4.06 18.15 11.37
N ILE A 181 4.51 16.90 11.52
CA ILE A 181 4.78 15.99 10.39
C ILE A 181 3.48 15.70 9.61
N ILE A 182 2.38 15.40 10.30
CA ILE A 182 1.07 15.14 9.66
C ILE A 182 0.55 16.39 8.93
N LEU A 183 0.71 17.57 9.52
CA LEU A 183 0.37 18.83 8.87
C LEU A 183 1.21 19.06 7.61
N GLU A 184 2.50 18.76 7.66
CA GLU A 184 3.37 18.82 6.48
C GLU A 184 2.92 17.81 5.41
N MET A 185 2.58 16.56 5.78
CA MET A 185 2.01 15.58 4.84
C MET A 185 0.79 16.15 4.12
N ALA A 186 -0.15 16.73 4.86
CA ALA A 186 -1.36 17.35 4.30
C ALA A 186 -1.02 18.49 3.33
N SER A 187 -0.09 19.37 3.71
CA SER A 187 0.36 20.52 2.88
C SER A 187 1.03 20.08 1.57
N LEU A 188 1.66 18.91 1.56
CA LEU A 188 2.28 18.28 0.38
C LEU A 188 1.27 17.46 -0.46
N GLY A 189 0.00 17.39 -0.05
CA GLY A 189 -1.02 16.59 -0.71
C GLY A 189 -0.80 15.08 -0.56
N ILE A 190 -0.08 14.65 0.47
CA ILE A 190 0.09 13.24 0.82
C ILE A 190 -1.17 12.79 1.55
N LEU A 191 -1.86 11.80 1.00
CA LEU A 191 -3.15 11.32 1.52
C LEU A 191 -3.06 9.93 2.16
N LEU A 192 -2.00 9.18 1.91
CA LEU A 192 -1.84 7.83 2.44
C LEU A 192 -0.90 7.84 3.64
N ALA A 193 -1.37 7.28 4.74
CA ALA A 193 -0.59 7.04 5.94
C ALA A 193 -0.66 5.55 6.33
N ALA A 194 0.45 4.97 6.78
CA ALA A 194 0.47 3.60 7.26
C ALA A 194 1.00 3.56 8.71
N PRO A 195 0.10 3.66 9.72
CA PRO A 195 0.46 3.63 11.14
C PRO A 195 0.73 2.18 11.62
N ASP A 196 1.56 1.45 10.88
CA ASP A 196 1.88 0.04 11.08
C ASP A 196 3.24 -0.16 11.77
N ASN A 197 3.72 -1.41 11.83
CA ASN A 197 5.02 -1.85 12.37
C ASN A 197 5.14 -1.78 13.91
N GLY A 198 4.08 -1.60 14.60
CA GLY A 198 3.84 -1.68 16.03
C GLY A 198 2.34 -1.69 16.22
N ASP A 199 1.88 -1.46 17.41
CA ASP A 199 0.46 -1.23 17.64
C ASP A 199 0.28 0.20 18.12
N THR A 200 -0.24 1.07 17.27
CA THR A 200 -0.45 2.50 17.59
C THR A 200 -1.20 2.67 18.90
N LEU A 201 -2.14 1.77 19.20
CA LEU A 201 -2.94 1.81 20.44
C LEU A 201 -2.16 1.34 21.68
N ALA A 202 -0.94 0.83 21.52
CA ALA A 202 -0.03 0.60 22.65
C ALA A 202 0.64 1.89 23.18
N ARG A 203 0.51 3.02 22.46
CA ARG A 203 0.88 4.35 22.94
C ARG A 203 -0.26 4.98 23.72
N ARG A 204 0.07 5.78 24.75
CA ARG A 204 -0.95 6.49 25.53
C ARG A 204 -1.71 7.53 24.71
N ASP A 205 -1.03 8.19 23.77
CA ASP A 205 -1.55 9.20 22.85
C ASP A 205 -1.85 8.63 21.45
N GLY A 206 -2.03 7.30 21.35
CA GLY A 206 -2.29 6.61 20.08
C GLY A 206 -3.59 7.04 19.41
N ILE A 207 -4.66 7.20 20.19
CA ILE A 207 -5.93 7.72 19.66
C ILE A 207 -5.79 9.16 19.18
N ASP A 208 -5.09 10.03 19.93
CA ASP A 208 -4.88 11.43 19.53
C ASP A 208 -4.08 11.55 18.21
N LEU A 209 -3.17 10.60 17.94
CA LEU A 209 -2.44 10.51 16.67
C LEU A 209 -3.35 10.09 15.51
N LEU A 210 -4.23 9.11 15.74
CA LEU A 210 -5.21 8.68 14.74
C LEU A 210 -6.24 9.78 14.44
N GLU A 211 -6.72 10.49 15.47
CA GLU A 211 -7.57 11.66 15.30
C GLU A 211 -6.89 12.73 14.44
N CYS A 212 -5.61 13.01 14.70
CA CYS A 212 -4.85 13.97 13.91
C CYS A 212 -4.75 13.55 12.42
N LEU A 213 -4.56 12.26 12.12
CA LEU A 213 -4.61 11.77 10.73
C LEU A 213 -5.99 12.01 10.10
N LEU A 214 -7.07 11.75 10.86
CA LEU A 214 -8.45 11.92 10.40
C LEU A 214 -8.80 13.39 10.12
N GLU A 215 -8.43 14.30 11.03
CA GLU A 215 -8.62 15.74 10.91
C GLU A 215 -7.98 16.30 9.62
N HIS A 216 -6.89 15.69 9.15
CA HIS A 216 -6.19 16.06 7.93
C HIS A 216 -6.58 15.23 6.70
N GLY A 217 -7.66 14.44 6.79
CA GLY A 217 -8.22 13.67 5.67
C GLY A 217 -7.36 12.51 5.18
N MET A 218 -6.47 11.98 6.03
CA MET A 218 -5.61 10.86 5.67
C MET A 218 -6.39 9.56 5.52
N HIS A 219 -5.98 8.74 4.57
CA HIS A 219 -6.46 7.36 4.39
C HIS A 219 -5.47 6.39 5.02
N PHE A 220 -5.96 5.47 5.85
CA PHE A 220 -5.10 4.49 6.54
C PHE A 220 -5.82 3.21 6.93
N LEU A 221 -5.05 2.18 7.27
CA LEU A 221 -5.50 0.97 7.94
C LEU A 221 -5.10 1.02 9.41
N LEU A 222 -6.05 0.93 10.32
CA LEU A 222 -5.78 0.66 11.72
C LEU A 222 -5.64 -0.85 11.93
N SER A 223 -4.41 -1.33 12.04
CA SER A 223 -4.12 -2.73 12.35
C SER A 223 -3.78 -2.87 13.83
N THR A 224 -4.55 -3.65 14.58
CA THR A 224 -4.36 -3.75 16.03
C THR A 224 -4.61 -5.15 16.58
N LYS A 225 -3.95 -5.47 17.67
CA LYS A 225 -4.25 -6.56 18.60
C LYS A 225 -4.72 -6.02 19.99
N ALA A 226 -4.65 -4.70 20.19
CA ALA A 226 -5.05 -4.07 21.42
C ALA A 226 -6.59 -4.08 21.58
N PHE A 227 -7.02 -4.03 22.82
CA PHE A 227 -8.41 -3.75 23.14
C PHE A 227 -8.77 -2.31 22.76
N VAL A 228 -9.90 -2.13 22.06
CA VAL A 228 -10.44 -0.82 21.70
C VAL A 228 -11.79 -0.65 22.36
N SER A 229 -11.88 0.23 23.34
CA SER A 229 -13.13 0.52 24.04
C SER A 229 -14.13 1.25 23.12
N GLN A 230 -15.43 1.12 23.44
CA GLN A 230 -16.49 1.85 22.74
C GLN A 230 -16.25 3.37 22.72
N GLU A 231 -15.70 3.92 23.81
CA GLU A 231 -15.32 5.34 23.90
C GLU A 231 -14.24 5.71 22.87
N ASN A 232 -13.21 4.87 22.68
CA ASN A 232 -12.17 5.12 21.69
C ASN A 232 -12.73 5.03 20.27
N VAL A 233 -13.63 4.07 19.99
CA VAL A 233 -14.31 3.99 18.68
C VAL A 233 -15.15 5.25 18.44
N ARG A 234 -15.91 5.72 19.46
CA ARG A 234 -16.69 6.95 19.36
C ARG A 234 -15.82 8.15 19.01
N ARG A 235 -14.68 8.33 19.68
CA ARG A 235 -13.71 9.39 19.38
C ARG A 235 -13.24 9.34 17.92
N LEU A 236 -12.86 8.17 17.42
CA LEU A 236 -12.44 8.01 16.02
C LEU A 236 -13.57 8.36 15.05
N VAL A 237 -14.80 7.97 15.33
CA VAL A 237 -15.96 8.30 14.50
C VAL A 237 -16.23 9.81 14.49
N GLU A 238 -16.19 10.46 15.66
CA GLU A 238 -16.34 11.92 15.79
C GLU A 238 -15.22 12.68 15.04
N ALA A 239 -13.99 12.16 15.06
CA ALA A 239 -12.88 12.71 14.29
C ALA A 239 -12.99 12.45 12.76
N GLY A 240 -13.99 11.69 12.29
CA GLY A 240 -14.26 11.50 10.87
C GLY A 240 -13.86 10.14 10.30
N PHE A 241 -13.69 9.10 11.13
CA PHE A 241 -13.28 7.77 10.65
C PHE A 241 -14.26 7.19 9.60
N THR A 242 -15.54 7.43 9.74
CA THR A 242 -16.59 6.98 8.82
C THR A 242 -16.95 8.01 7.74
N GLN A 243 -16.35 9.20 7.78
CA GLN A 243 -16.62 10.23 6.78
C GLN A 243 -15.94 9.90 5.46
N LYS A 244 -16.62 10.22 4.38
CA LYS A 244 -16.03 10.16 3.04
C LYS A 244 -15.08 11.34 2.84
N VAL A 245 -13.88 11.04 2.38
CA VAL A 245 -12.94 12.04 1.86
C VAL A 245 -12.84 11.80 0.37
N ARG A 246 -13.15 12.82 -0.44
CA ARG A 246 -13.23 12.69 -1.90
C ARG A 246 -14.19 11.56 -2.34
N GLY A 247 -15.33 11.44 -1.65
CA GLY A 247 -16.34 10.43 -1.99
C GLY A 247 -16.07 9.01 -1.50
N VAL A 248 -14.90 8.72 -0.90
CA VAL A 248 -14.52 7.36 -0.49
C VAL A 248 -14.14 7.27 0.98
N ILE A 249 -14.50 6.17 1.62
CA ILE A 249 -14.02 5.80 2.96
C ILE A 249 -12.87 4.79 2.79
N GLN A 250 -11.63 5.26 2.85
CA GLN A 250 -10.42 4.42 2.77
C GLN A 250 -9.78 4.17 4.14
N ARG A 251 -10.56 4.32 5.19
CA ARG A 251 -10.13 4.00 6.55
C ARG A 251 -10.70 2.66 6.92
N GLN A 252 -9.83 1.73 7.26
CA GLN A 252 -10.20 0.35 7.55
C GLN A 252 -9.66 -0.05 8.91
N VAL A 253 -10.36 -0.98 9.54
CA VAL A 253 -9.89 -1.63 10.77
C VAL A 253 -9.51 -3.07 10.44
N GLN A 254 -8.36 -3.48 10.93
CA GLN A 254 -7.88 -4.85 10.90
C GLN A 254 -7.64 -5.34 12.33
N LEU A 255 -8.43 -6.32 12.74
CA LEU A 255 -8.18 -7.05 13.97
C LEU A 255 -7.28 -8.23 13.65
N SER A 256 -6.07 -8.21 14.19
CA SER A 256 -5.07 -9.24 13.92
C SER A 256 -5.22 -10.37 14.96
N ILE A 257 -5.82 -11.50 14.52
CA ILE A 257 -6.22 -12.62 15.36
C ILE A 257 -5.63 -13.91 14.80
N ASP A 258 -4.60 -14.44 15.44
CA ASP A 258 -3.85 -15.58 14.91
C ASP A 258 -4.32 -16.95 15.43
N ALA A 259 -5.06 -16.96 16.54
CA ALA A 259 -5.65 -18.16 17.11
C ALA A 259 -6.78 -17.81 18.08
N VAL A 260 -7.78 -18.68 18.16
CA VAL A 260 -8.81 -18.71 19.22
C VAL A 260 -8.38 -19.63 20.36
N ASP A 261 -7.67 -20.70 20.05
CA ASP A 261 -7.11 -21.60 21.03
C ASP A 261 -6.05 -20.88 21.90
N GLU A 262 -6.25 -20.89 23.21
CA GLU A 262 -5.44 -20.13 24.17
C GLU A 262 -3.98 -20.56 24.19
N GLU A 263 -3.70 -21.86 24.09
CA GLU A 263 -2.34 -22.39 24.11
C GLU A 263 -1.60 -22.00 22.82
N VAL A 264 -2.27 -22.11 21.68
CA VAL A 264 -1.74 -21.69 20.38
C VAL A 264 -1.51 -20.17 20.39
N ALA A 265 -2.46 -19.39 20.88
CA ALA A 265 -2.34 -17.93 20.98
C ALA A 265 -1.18 -17.54 21.91
N ALA A 266 -1.06 -18.17 23.10
CA ALA A 266 0.02 -17.90 24.04
C ALA A 266 1.40 -18.21 23.41
N ARG A 267 1.52 -19.31 22.66
CA ARG A 267 2.75 -19.70 21.97
C ARG A 267 3.15 -18.72 20.87
N ILE A 268 2.20 -18.28 20.03
CA ILE A 268 2.47 -17.41 18.90
C ILE A 268 2.65 -15.96 19.32
N LEU A 269 1.76 -15.45 20.19
CA LEU A 269 1.73 -14.04 20.58
C LEU A 269 2.64 -13.75 21.78
N GLN A 270 3.19 -14.77 22.43
CA GLN A 270 4.01 -14.66 23.65
C GLN A 270 3.30 -13.86 24.75
N ILE A 271 2.01 -14.16 24.96
CA ILE A 271 1.15 -13.53 25.97
C ILE A 271 0.90 -14.46 27.16
N LYS A 272 0.70 -13.88 28.35
CA LYS A 272 0.44 -14.63 29.59
C LYS A 272 -1.04 -14.83 29.89
N ARG A 273 -1.91 -14.08 29.23
CA ARG A 273 -3.36 -14.10 29.45
C ARG A 273 -4.09 -14.14 28.12
N PRO A 274 -5.20 -14.88 28.04
CA PRO A 274 -6.06 -14.90 26.87
C PRO A 274 -6.52 -13.49 26.50
N GLN A 275 -6.66 -13.24 25.21
CA GLN A 275 -7.12 -11.95 24.69
C GLN A 275 -8.40 -12.09 23.86
N ILE A 276 -8.90 -13.32 23.65
CA ILE A 276 -9.99 -13.57 22.71
C ILE A 276 -11.26 -12.80 23.06
N GLU A 277 -11.64 -12.78 24.35
CA GLU A 277 -12.81 -12.03 24.82
C GLU A 277 -12.69 -10.54 24.51
N LYS A 278 -11.52 -9.94 24.79
CA LYS A 278 -11.27 -8.52 24.51
C LYS A 278 -11.23 -8.22 23.01
N GLN A 279 -10.76 -9.16 22.21
CA GLN A 279 -10.77 -9.02 20.76
C GLN A 279 -12.19 -9.13 20.21
N THR A 280 -13.02 -10.00 20.79
CA THR A 280 -14.45 -10.11 20.47
C THR A 280 -15.18 -8.82 20.85
N GLU A 281 -14.99 -8.31 22.06
CA GLU A 281 -15.55 -7.02 22.49
C GLU A 281 -15.09 -5.87 21.59
N THR A 282 -13.84 -5.88 21.15
CA THR A 282 -13.31 -4.87 20.22
C THR A 282 -14.04 -4.94 18.86
N LEU A 283 -14.28 -6.14 18.33
CA LEU A 283 -15.08 -6.31 17.11
C LEU A 283 -16.48 -5.71 17.28
N GLU A 284 -17.18 -6.09 18.36
CA GLU A 284 -18.53 -5.63 18.68
C GLU A 284 -18.59 -4.11 18.86
N ASN A 285 -17.58 -3.51 19.50
CA ASN A 285 -17.45 -2.07 19.66
C ASN A 285 -17.39 -1.36 18.30
N PHE A 286 -16.61 -1.83 17.34
CA PHE A 286 -16.58 -1.25 15.99
C PHE A 286 -17.90 -1.46 15.25
N LEU A 287 -18.49 -2.65 15.34
CA LEU A 287 -19.76 -2.97 14.68
C LEU A 287 -20.90 -2.08 15.20
N SER A 288 -20.91 -1.72 16.47
CA SER A 288 -21.94 -0.84 17.07
C SER A 288 -21.95 0.57 16.44
N PHE A 289 -20.86 0.98 15.78
CA PHE A 289 -20.77 2.23 15.01
C PHE A 289 -20.84 2.01 13.49
N GLY A 290 -21.27 0.82 13.03
CA GLY A 290 -21.37 0.50 11.60
C GLY A 290 -20.03 0.28 10.88
N ILE A 291 -18.94 0.11 11.63
CA ILE A 291 -17.62 -0.17 11.07
C ILE A 291 -17.42 -1.69 11.07
N MET A 292 -17.20 -2.28 9.88
CA MET A 292 -16.91 -3.70 9.71
C MET A 292 -15.40 -3.94 9.75
N PRO A 293 -14.82 -4.46 10.85
CA PRO A 293 -13.42 -4.83 10.89
C PRO A 293 -13.13 -6.05 10.02
N LYS A 294 -11.95 -6.06 9.44
CA LYS A 294 -11.36 -7.25 8.82
C LYS A 294 -10.63 -8.07 9.89
N VAL A 295 -11.02 -9.31 10.08
CA VAL A 295 -10.30 -10.28 10.92
C VAL A 295 -9.15 -10.86 10.08
N LYS A 296 -7.90 -10.68 10.52
CA LYS A 296 -6.73 -11.17 9.80
C LYS A 296 -5.88 -12.09 10.65
N ALA A 297 -5.44 -13.19 10.07
CA ALA A 297 -4.47 -14.11 10.67
C ALA A 297 -3.24 -14.31 9.78
N VAL A 298 -2.07 -14.36 10.42
CA VAL A 298 -0.84 -14.84 9.79
C VAL A 298 -0.75 -16.35 10.03
N ILE A 299 -0.86 -17.13 8.96
CA ILE A 299 -0.82 -18.59 9.03
C ILE A 299 0.63 -19.08 9.01
N THR A 300 0.95 -19.82 10.05
CA THR A 300 2.26 -20.43 10.31
C THR A 300 2.12 -21.93 10.49
N GLY A 301 3.23 -22.65 10.62
CA GLY A 301 3.26 -24.05 11.03
C GLY A 301 2.72 -24.30 12.46
N LEU A 302 2.53 -23.23 13.25
CA LEU A 302 2.04 -23.32 14.62
C LEU A 302 0.50 -23.18 14.74
N ASN A 303 -0.15 -22.53 13.77
CA ASN A 303 -1.60 -22.23 13.81
C ASN A 303 -2.36 -22.61 12.54
N TYR A 304 -1.81 -23.46 11.70
CA TYR A 304 -2.45 -23.87 10.45
C TYR A 304 -3.82 -24.57 10.63
N LEU A 305 -4.16 -24.99 11.85
CA LEU A 305 -5.46 -25.56 12.22
C LEU A 305 -6.43 -24.54 12.82
N GLN A 306 -6.08 -23.25 12.84
CA GLN A 306 -6.92 -22.22 13.43
C GLN A 306 -7.89 -21.48 12.48
N PRO A 307 -7.73 -21.48 11.13
CA PRO A 307 -8.58 -20.68 10.25
C PRO A 307 -10.08 -20.95 10.46
N GLU A 308 -10.51 -22.21 10.49
CA GLU A 308 -11.91 -22.60 10.70
C GLU A 308 -12.41 -22.13 12.07
N ARG A 309 -11.65 -22.36 13.14
CA ARG A 309 -12.00 -21.94 14.50
C ARG A 309 -12.11 -20.41 14.63
N ILE A 310 -11.26 -19.65 13.91
CA ILE A 310 -11.33 -18.18 13.90
C ILE A 310 -12.66 -17.74 13.27
N VAL A 311 -13.07 -18.35 12.16
CA VAL A 311 -14.35 -18.01 11.51
C VAL A 311 -15.52 -18.45 12.40
N GLU A 312 -15.52 -19.68 12.90
CA GLU A 312 -16.55 -20.20 13.80
C GLU A 312 -16.78 -19.31 15.04
N HIS A 313 -15.69 -18.75 15.59
CA HIS A 313 -15.78 -17.88 16.74
C HIS A 313 -16.30 -16.46 16.38
N PHE A 314 -15.72 -15.81 15.38
CA PHE A 314 -15.98 -14.40 15.11
C PHE A 314 -17.21 -14.13 14.22
N TYR A 315 -17.62 -15.11 13.40
CA TYR A 315 -18.77 -14.95 12.53
C TYR A 315 -20.09 -14.76 13.31
N PRO A 316 -20.41 -15.52 14.39
CA PRO A 316 -21.60 -15.27 15.21
C PRO A 316 -21.59 -13.89 15.88
N HIS A 317 -20.41 -13.33 16.15
CA HIS A 317 -20.23 -11.98 16.69
C HIS A 317 -20.30 -10.86 15.62
N GLY A 318 -20.66 -11.22 14.38
CA GLY A 318 -20.93 -10.24 13.32
C GLY A 318 -19.78 -10.00 12.34
N ALA A 319 -18.61 -10.64 12.50
CA ALA A 319 -17.55 -10.53 11.49
C ALA A 319 -17.98 -11.12 10.15
N ARG A 320 -17.64 -10.43 9.05
CA ARG A 320 -17.97 -10.87 7.68
C ARG A 320 -16.79 -10.84 6.72
N VAL A 321 -15.64 -10.33 7.17
CA VAL A 321 -14.42 -10.22 6.34
C VAL A 321 -13.27 -10.90 7.05
N PHE A 322 -12.74 -11.95 6.44
CA PHE A 322 -11.63 -12.74 6.99
C PHE A 322 -10.49 -12.78 5.98
N HIS A 323 -9.27 -12.53 6.44
CA HIS A 323 -8.09 -12.49 5.60
C HIS A 323 -6.98 -13.36 6.19
N PHE A 324 -6.62 -14.43 5.51
CA PHE A 324 -5.58 -15.37 5.89
C PHE A 324 -4.36 -15.20 4.99
N VAL A 325 -3.21 -14.88 5.59
CA VAL A 325 -1.96 -14.67 4.87
C VAL A 325 -0.90 -15.65 5.36
N ARG A 326 -0.13 -16.21 4.45
CA ARG A 326 0.96 -17.10 4.82
C ARG A 326 2.11 -16.30 5.44
N TYR A 327 2.73 -16.87 6.47
CA TYR A 327 3.94 -16.35 7.06
C TYR A 327 5.04 -16.19 6.01
N ARG A 328 5.72 -15.06 6.06
CA ARG A 328 6.94 -14.79 5.29
C ARG A 328 8.08 -14.49 6.25
N ARG A 329 9.27 -14.99 5.93
CA ARG A 329 10.45 -14.83 6.78
C ARG A 329 10.68 -13.38 7.18
N SER A 330 10.80 -13.17 8.49
CA SER A 330 11.17 -11.90 9.09
C SER A 330 12.69 -11.82 9.29
N LEU A 331 13.27 -10.62 9.24
CA LEU A 331 14.67 -10.39 9.57
C LEU A 331 14.93 -10.51 11.08
N HIS A 332 13.94 -10.12 11.90
CA HIS A 332 14.13 -9.94 13.34
C HIS A 332 13.72 -11.16 14.15
N ARG A 333 12.70 -11.89 13.69
CA ARG A 333 12.14 -13.04 14.39
C ARG A 333 11.77 -14.13 13.40
N HIS A 334 12.49 -15.21 13.48
CA HIS A 334 12.26 -16.36 12.61
C HIS A 334 12.76 -17.65 13.26
N THR A 335 11.93 -18.69 13.15
CA THR A 335 12.31 -20.09 13.28
C THR A 335 11.70 -20.88 12.14
N ASP A 336 12.33 -21.96 11.69
CA ASP A 336 11.84 -22.71 10.53
C ASP A 336 10.48 -23.37 10.78
N GLU A 337 10.10 -23.63 12.05
CA GLU A 337 8.79 -24.14 12.43
C GLU A 337 7.62 -23.19 12.08
N LEU A 338 7.92 -21.89 11.81
CA LEU A 338 6.91 -20.94 11.37
C LEU A 338 6.49 -21.14 9.92
N PHE A 339 7.28 -21.83 9.12
CA PHE A 339 6.86 -22.11 7.75
C PHE A 339 5.73 -23.13 7.71
N VAL A 340 4.72 -22.86 6.87
CA VAL A 340 3.70 -23.84 6.52
C VAL A 340 4.35 -24.93 5.66
N GLU A 341 4.42 -26.14 6.18
CA GLU A 341 5.02 -27.28 5.49
C GLU A 341 4.05 -27.87 4.44
N PRO A 342 4.55 -28.54 3.38
CA PRO A 342 3.70 -29.16 2.36
C PRO A 342 2.62 -30.09 2.92
N ARG A 343 2.92 -30.81 4.02
CA ARG A 343 1.97 -31.70 4.70
C ARG A 343 0.77 -30.99 5.34
N HIS A 344 0.87 -29.70 5.63
CA HIS A 344 -0.21 -28.89 6.23
C HIS A 344 -1.20 -28.37 5.18
N ILE A 345 -0.82 -28.38 3.90
CA ILE A 345 -1.57 -27.74 2.82
C ILE A 345 -2.92 -28.43 2.55
N PRO A 346 -3.00 -29.77 2.49
CA PRO A 346 -4.29 -30.44 2.31
C PRO A 346 -5.29 -30.07 3.42
N LEU A 347 -4.84 -30.05 4.67
CA LEU A 347 -5.66 -29.69 5.83
C LEU A 347 -6.13 -28.24 5.79
N LEU A 348 -5.30 -27.32 5.32
CA LEU A 348 -5.70 -25.92 5.13
C LEU A 348 -6.75 -25.78 4.04
N ARG A 349 -6.61 -26.49 2.90
CA ARG A 349 -7.60 -26.49 1.82
C ARG A 349 -8.95 -26.99 2.31
N GLU A 350 -8.98 -28.14 2.97
CA GLU A 350 -10.19 -28.72 3.56
C GLU A 350 -10.90 -27.75 4.52
N GLN A 351 -10.14 -27.03 5.35
CA GLN A 351 -10.72 -26.01 6.23
C GLN A 351 -11.35 -24.87 5.41
N PHE A 352 -10.65 -24.34 4.41
CA PHE A 352 -11.20 -23.23 3.60
C PHE A 352 -12.41 -23.67 2.78
N ASP A 353 -12.44 -24.90 2.28
CA ASP A 353 -13.62 -25.41 1.58
C ASP A 353 -14.82 -25.52 2.53
N ARG A 354 -14.63 -26.07 3.75
CA ARG A 354 -15.69 -26.09 4.78
C ARG A 354 -16.15 -24.69 5.17
N ILE A 355 -15.22 -23.73 5.36
CA ILE A 355 -15.56 -22.34 5.70
C ILE A 355 -16.44 -21.73 4.60
N ARG A 356 -16.11 -21.89 3.33
CA ARG A 356 -16.89 -21.34 2.21
C ARG A 356 -18.28 -21.97 2.10
N ASP A 357 -18.38 -23.27 2.37
CA ASP A 357 -19.66 -23.98 2.35
C ASP A 357 -20.55 -23.55 3.52
N GLN A 358 -19.99 -23.39 4.72
CA GLN A 358 -20.76 -23.06 5.92
C GLN A 358 -21.09 -21.57 6.06
N TYR A 359 -20.25 -20.69 5.52
CA TYR A 359 -20.36 -19.24 5.66
C TYR A 359 -20.34 -18.52 4.30
N PRO A 360 -21.31 -18.77 3.41
CA PRO A 360 -21.29 -18.28 2.02
C PRO A 360 -21.38 -16.75 1.88
N ASP A 361 -21.85 -16.04 2.91
CA ASP A 361 -21.92 -14.58 2.98
C ASP A 361 -20.67 -13.95 3.60
N ALA A 362 -19.70 -14.75 4.06
CA ALA A 362 -18.42 -14.24 4.52
C ALA A 362 -17.44 -14.05 3.37
N ALA A 363 -16.80 -12.88 3.32
CA ALA A 363 -15.71 -12.63 2.40
C ALA A 363 -14.42 -13.29 2.94
N ILE A 364 -14.04 -14.41 2.36
CA ILE A 364 -12.83 -15.15 2.70
C ILE A 364 -11.73 -14.84 1.70
N VAL A 365 -10.71 -14.13 2.12
CA VAL A 365 -9.52 -13.82 1.32
C VAL A 365 -8.36 -14.66 1.83
N GLU A 366 -7.80 -15.48 0.97
CA GLU A 366 -6.63 -16.30 1.28
C GLU A 366 -5.47 -15.96 0.33
N ASN A 367 -4.33 -15.60 0.90
CA ASN A 367 -3.07 -15.34 0.18
C ASN A 367 -2.02 -16.36 0.63
N LEU A 368 -2.32 -17.63 0.42
CA LEU A 368 -1.49 -18.74 0.92
C LEU A 368 -0.44 -19.21 -0.10
N SER A 369 -0.64 -18.99 -1.40
CA SER A 369 0.27 -19.42 -2.48
C SER A 369 0.73 -20.87 -2.26
N LEU A 370 -0.22 -21.81 -2.29
CA LEU A 370 0.02 -23.19 -1.87
C LEU A 370 0.92 -23.93 -2.88
N PRO A 371 1.96 -24.69 -2.44
CA PRO A 371 2.74 -25.55 -3.33
C PRO A 371 1.83 -26.58 -4.03
N GLY A 372 2.03 -26.78 -5.32
CA GLY A 372 1.22 -27.65 -6.19
C GLY A 372 0.38 -26.86 -7.19
N GLU A 373 0.13 -25.57 -6.95
CA GLU A 373 -0.40 -24.63 -7.92
C GLU A 373 0.73 -23.79 -8.54
N GLN A 374 1.96 -24.26 -8.49
CA GLN A 374 3.05 -23.52 -9.12
C GLN A 374 2.72 -23.43 -10.62
N PRO A 375 2.57 -22.19 -11.13
CA PRO A 375 2.53 -22.00 -12.56
C PRO A 375 3.79 -22.63 -13.16
N ARG A 376 3.69 -23.16 -14.38
CA ARG A 376 4.84 -23.63 -15.15
C ARG A 376 6.04 -22.69 -14.92
N MET A 377 7.20 -23.26 -14.65
CA MET A 377 8.42 -22.45 -14.56
C MET A 377 8.55 -21.60 -15.82
N PRO A 378 8.64 -20.28 -15.72
CA PRO A 378 8.76 -19.42 -16.87
C PRO A 378 10.06 -19.75 -17.64
N THR A 379 10.03 -19.62 -18.96
CA THR A 379 11.30 -19.67 -19.72
C THR A 379 12.21 -18.52 -19.32
N PRO A 380 13.53 -18.59 -19.58
CA PRO A 380 14.44 -17.47 -19.30
C PRO A 380 13.97 -16.15 -19.91
N GLU A 381 13.41 -16.17 -21.14
CA GLU A 381 12.88 -15.00 -21.81
C GLU A 381 11.64 -14.45 -21.13
N GLU A 382 10.72 -15.33 -20.72
CA GLU A 382 9.52 -14.95 -19.95
C GLU A 382 9.90 -14.35 -18.59
N ALA A 383 10.85 -14.97 -17.90
CA ALA A 383 11.37 -14.46 -16.62
C ALA A 383 12.01 -13.08 -16.76
N LEU A 384 12.79 -12.89 -17.82
CA LEU A 384 13.43 -11.61 -18.12
C LEU A 384 12.41 -10.54 -18.50
N SER A 385 11.43 -10.88 -19.32
CA SER A 385 10.33 -9.97 -19.69
C SER A 385 9.52 -9.54 -18.48
N ALA A 386 9.14 -10.49 -17.63
CA ALA A 386 8.44 -10.21 -16.38
C ALA A 386 9.29 -9.36 -15.42
N TRP A 387 10.59 -9.62 -15.34
CA TRP A 387 11.52 -8.84 -14.55
C TRP A 387 11.62 -7.38 -15.01
N ARG A 388 11.71 -7.16 -16.32
CA ARG A 388 11.77 -5.83 -16.92
C ARG A 388 10.47 -5.06 -16.78
N GLY A 389 9.32 -5.74 -16.85
CA GLY A 389 7.99 -5.16 -16.69
C GLY A 389 7.46 -5.13 -15.25
N ARG A 390 8.27 -5.53 -14.24
CA ARG A 390 7.80 -5.58 -12.85
C ARG A 390 7.47 -4.21 -12.31
N ILE A 391 6.50 -4.17 -11.40
CA ILE A 391 6.27 -3.01 -10.55
C ILE A 391 7.42 -2.96 -9.53
N GLY A 392 8.13 -1.85 -9.50
CA GLY A 392 9.26 -1.62 -8.60
C GLY A 392 8.86 -1.42 -7.14
N CYS A 393 9.87 -1.31 -6.28
CA CYS A 393 9.66 -0.95 -4.88
C CYS A 393 9.24 0.52 -4.75
N GLY A 394 8.19 0.82 -3.97
CA GLY A 394 7.76 2.20 -3.70
C GLY A 394 8.73 3.01 -2.82
N GLY A 395 9.61 2.33 -2.05
CA GLY A 395 10.53 2.98 -1.13
C GLY A 395 11.52 3.91 -1.82
N GLY A 396 11.45 5.21 -1.55
CA GLY A 396 12.23 6.26 -2.18
C GLY A 396 11.73 6.72 -3.55
N TRP A 397 10.72 6.04 -4.12
CA TRP A 397 10.13 6.35 -5.44
C TRP A 397 8.76 7.01 -5.32
N SER A 398 7.91 6.50 -4.43
CA SER A 398 6.55 6.99 -4.15
C SER A 398 6.21 6.96 -2.66
N ALA A 399 7.01 6.29 -1.85
CA ALA A 399 6.78 6.12 -0.41
C ALA A 399 8.05 6.38 0.41
N LEU A 400 7.86 6.86 1.63
CA LEU A 400 8.89 7.10 2.62
C LEU A 400 8.39 6.61 3.98
N GLY A 401 9.28 6.08 4.83
CA GLY A 401 8.95 5.75 6.21
C GLY A 401 9.53 6.75 7.19
N ILE A 402 8.80 7.04 8.26
CA ILE A 402 9.26 7.80 9.42
C ILE A 402 9.05 6.94 10.66
N GLY A 403 10.14 6.62 11.32
CA GLY A 403 10.15 5.79 12.53
C GLY A 403 9.72 6.53 13.79
N PRO A 404 9.49 5.79 14.89
CA PRO A 404 9.03 6.38 16.14
C PRO A 404 9.96 7.44 16.71
N ASP A 405 11.25 7.34 16.42
CA ASP A 405 12.30 8.27 16.86
C ASP A 405 12.57 9.41 15.86
N GLY A 406 11.78 9.49 14.79
CA GLY A 406 11.88 10.51 13.73
C GLY A 406 12.84 10.18 12.61
N ARG A 407 13.60 9.07 12.69
CA ARG A 407 14.50 8.71 11.60
C ARG A 407 13.73 8.16 10.41
N ALA A 408 14.09 8.62 9.20
CA ALA A 408 13.45 8.21 7.97
C ALA A 408 14.15 7.00 7.33
N PHE A 409 13.37 6.12 6.70
CA PHE A 409 13.83 4.87 6.10
C PHE A 409 13.02 4.55 4.83
N LEU A 410 13.45 3.56 4.04
CA LEU A 410 12.80 3.19 2.78
C LEU A 410 11.93 1.93 2.88
N CYS A 411 12.18 1.06 3.85
CA CYS A 411 11.44 -0.20 3.99
C CYS A 411 11.30 -0.56 5.47
N GLU A 412 10.07 -0.70 5.93
CA GLU A 412 9.72 -1.06 7.31
C GLU A 412 10.20 -2.45 7.76
N GLN A 413 10.53 -3.32 6.81
CA GLN A 413 11.04 -4.66 7.07
C GLN A 413 12.57 -4.72 7.10
N MET A 414 13.27 -3.59 6.95
CA MET A 414 14.70 -3.47 7.12
C MET A 414 15.06 -3.13 8.57
N LYS A 415 16.34 -3.24 8.91
CA LYS A 415 16.81 -2.76 10.20
C LYS A 415 16.60 -1.26 10.35
N MET A 416 16.15 -0.85 11.52
CA MET A 416 15.97 0.54 11.90
C MET A 416 17.26 1.09 12.54
N ASP A 417 18.38 0.99 11.85
CA ASP A 417 19.69 1.47 12.29
C ASP A 417 20.54 1.98 11.11
N GLU A 418 21.74 2.47 11.38
CA GLU A 418 22.72 2.79 10.34
C GLU A 418 23.16 1.50 9.61
N PRO A 419 23.35 1.52 8.29
CA PRO A 419 23.30 2.70 7.38
C PRO A 419 21.96 2.94 6.68
N PHE A 420 20.85 2.33 7.16
CA PHE A 420 19.57 2.28 6.45
C PHE A 420 18.69 3.53 6.63
N TYR A 421 19.05 4.43 7.53
CA TYR A 421 18.37 5.72 7.64
C TYR A 421 18.71 6.65 6.47
N VAL A 422 17.72 7.31 5.94
CA VAL A 422 17.84 8.24 4.80
C VAL A 422 17.61 9.70 5.16
N GLY A 423 17.21 9.99 6.40
CA GLY A 423 16.98 11.32 6.91
C GLY A 423 16.51 11.32 8.36
N ASP A 424 16.18 12.49 8.88
CA ASP A 424 15.78 12.71 10.28
C ASP A 424 14.67 13.75 10.37
N ALA A 425 13.44 13.29 10.53
CA ALA A 425 12.26 14.15 10.66
C ALA A 425 12.18 14.93 12.00
N ARG A 426 13.13 14.76 12.93
CA ARG A 426 13.26 15.64 14.10
C ARG A 426 13.66 17.05 13.71
N THR A 427 14.45 17.16 12.65
CA THR A 427 15.11 18.42 12.24
C THR A 427 14.94 18.78 10.77
N GLN A 428 14.52 17.82 9.94
CA GLN A 428 14.32 17.99 8.51
C GLN A 428 12.84 17.95 8.16
N SER A 429 12.44 18.64 7.10
CA SER A 429 11.14 18.48 6.47
C SER A 429 11.06 17.17 5.66
N ILE A 430 9.85 16.69 5.37
CA ILE A 430 9.63 15.55 4.47
C ILE A 430 10.25 15.84 3.09
N ARG A 431 10.11 17.08 2.61
CA ARG A 431 10.67 17.51 1.32
C ARG A 431 12.20 17.47 1.32
N ASP A 432 12.86 17.91 2.41
CA ASP A 432 14.32 17.86 2.53
C ASP A 432 14.85 16.43 2.57
N ILE A 433 14.18 15.56 3.33
CA ILE A 433 14.51 14.14 3.39
C ILE A 433 14.33 13.49 2.00
N TRP A 434 13.19 13.74 1.35
CA TRP A 434 12.87 13.17 0.05
C TRP A 434 13.87 13.55 -1.03
N ASN A 435 14.35 14.80 -1.02
CA ASN A 435 15.32 15.30 -1.98
C ASN A 435 16.78 15.20 -1.51
N GLY A 436 17.00 14.67 -0.31
CA GLY A 436 18.31 14.56 0.30
C GLY A 436 19.24 13.57 -0.44
N ASP A 437 20.55 13.91 -0.44
CA ASP A 437 21.57 13.09 -1.10
C ASP A 437 21.68 11.68 -0.53
N ARG A 438 21.39 11.52 0.77
CA ARG A 438 21.45 10.24 1.44
C ARG A 438 20.41 9.27 0.86
N LEU A 439 19.17 9.74 0.63
CA LEU A 439 18.11 8.96 -0.02
C LEU A 439 18.48 8.68 -1.48
N LYS A 440 18.89 9.71 -2.23
CA LYS A 440 19.23 9.57 -3.66
C LYS A 440 20.36 8.56 -3.89
N ARG A 441 21.42 8.62 -3.09
CA ARG A 441 22.51 7.62 -3.17
C ARG A 441 22.06 6.20 -2.88
N PHE A 442 21.00 6.00 -2.12
CA PHE A 442 20.46 4.68 -1.85
C PHE A 442 19.64 4.13 -3.01
N ILE A 443 18.79 4.96 -3.63
CA ILE A 443 17.92 4.55 -4.74
C ILE A 443 18.59 4.62 -6.10
N TYR A 444 19.65 5.42 -6.26
CA TYR A 444 20.48 5.55 -7.47
C TYR A 444 21.92 5.13 -7.21
N PRO A 445 22.15 3.86 -6.84
CA PRO A 445 23.50 3.41 -6.53
C PRO A 445 24.38 3.41 -7.79
N GLU A 446 25.66 3.74 -7.62
CA GLU A 446 26.67 3.63 -8.66
C GLU A 446 27.08 2.17 -8.86
N ARG A 447 27.55 1.83 -10.08
CA ARG A 447 27.94 0.46 -10.46
C ARG A 447 29.08 -0.10 -9.60
N ASP A 448 30.02 0.73 -9.19
CA ASP A 448 31.17 0.36 -8.36
C ASP A 448 30.76 -0.21 -6.99
N ARG A 449 29.57 0.17 -6.48
CA ARG A 449 29.00 -0.42 -5.27
C ARG A 449 28.68 -1.91 -5.41
N PHE A 450 28.60 -2.41 -6.64
CA PHE A 450 28.29 -3.80 -6.97
C PHE A 450 29.54 -4.58 -7.41
N ALA A 451 30.73 -4.15 -6.97
CA ALA A 451 31.97 -4.82 -7.32
C ALA A 451 31.94 -6.33 -6.98
N GLY A 452 32.32 -7.15 -7.94
CA GLY A 452 32.40 -8.60 -7.80
C GLY A 452 31.05 -9.35 -7.85
N VAL A 453 29.95 -8.67 -8.22
CA VAL A 453 28.65 -9.33 -8.45
C VAL A 453 28.11 -9.01 -9.84
N ILE A 454 27.19 -9.87 -10.33
CA ILE A 454 26.63 -9.78 -11.70
C ILE A 454 26.08 -8.41 -12.07
N CYS A 455 25.60 -7.62 -11.08
CA CYS A 455 25.06 -6.29 -11.32
C CYS A 455 26.10 -5.30 -11.84
N GLN A 456 27.40 -5.48 -11.54
CA GLN A 456 28.45 -4.58 -11.98
C GLN A 456 28.51 -4.44 -13.50
N ASP A 457 28.40 -5.57 -14.20
CA ASP A 457 28.49 -5.63 -15.67
C ASP A 457 27.13 -5.89 -16.35
N CYS A 458 26.03 -5.80 -15.58
CA CYS A 458 24.70 -6.10 -16.08
C CYS A 458 24.24 -5.07 -17.14
N PRO A 459 23.78 -5.52 -18.33
CA PRO A 459 23.27 -4.61 -19.36
C PRO A 459 21.98 -3.89 -18.93
N ASP A 460 21.19 -4.48 -18.04
CA ASP A 460 19.95 -3.91 -17.53
C ASP A 460 20.15 -3.08 -16.25
N PHE A 461 21.38 -2.76 -15.84
CA PHE A 461 21.68 -2.09 -14.59
C PHE A 461 20.86 -0.82 -14.36
N GLU A 462 20.90 0.11 -15.31
CA GLU A 462 20.23 1.40 -15.20
C GLU A 462 18.71 1.26 -15.13
N ASN A 463 18.15 0.42 -16.00
CA ASN A 463 16.72 0.14 -15.96
C ASN A 463 16.30 -0.52 -14.62
N CYS A 464 17.10 -1.45 -14.12
CA CYS A 464 16.83 -2.16 -12.88
C CYS A 464 16.98 -1.26 -11.66
N MET A 465 18.07 -0.47 -11.58
CA MET A 465 18.44 0.32 -10.40
C MET A 465 17.78 1.71 -10.37
N TRP A 466 17.68 2.37 -11.55
CA TRP A 466 17.29 3.77 -11.63
C TRP A 466 15.89 4.00 -12.21
N ARG A 467 15.22 2.97 -12.70
CA ARG A 467 13.87 3.08 -13.25
C ARG A 467 12.85 2.16 -12.58
N ALA A 468 13.09 0.86 -12.60
CA ALA A 468 12.15 -0.11 -12.03
C ALA A 468 12.32 -0.27 -10.50
N GLY A 469 13.47 0.11 -9.95
CA GLY A 469 13.83 -0.16 -8.56
C GLY A 469 14.08 -1.64 -8.27
N ARG A 470 14.58 -1.95 -7.10
CA ARG A 470 14.89 -3.31 -6.65
C ARG A 470 14.45 -3.52 -5.21
N CYS A 471 14.22 -4.74 -4.82
CA CYS A 471 13.95 -5.07 -3.43
C CYS A 471 15.25 -5.09 -2.62
N TYR A 472 15.50 -4.05 -1.85
CA TYR A 472 16.66 -3.94 -0.94
C TYR A 472 16.64 -5.00 0.15
N ARG A 473 15.46 -5.27 0.68
CA ARG A 473 15.21 -6.25 1.71
C ARG A 473 15.64 -7.66 1.28
N ASP A 474 15.16 -8.12 0.14
CA ASP A 474 15.42 -9.49 -0.34
C ASP A 474 16.91 -9.70 -0.65
N ALA A 475 17.59 -8.67 -1.18
CA ALA A 475 19.03 -8.69 -1.37
C ALA A 475 19.78 -8.78 -0.03
N TYR A 476 19.39 -7.94 0.93
CA TYR A 476 20.01 -7.91 2.25
C TYR A 476 19.78 -9.22 3.04
N PHE A 477 18.55 -9.73 3.04
CA PHE A 477 18.22 -10.97 3.74
C PHE A 477 19.00 -12.16 3.20
N SER A 478 19.12 -12.24 1.86
CA SER A 478 19.78 -13.37 1.22
C SER A 478 21.30 -13.32 1.28
N TYR A 479 21.88 -12.12 1.25
CA TYR A 479 23.32 -11.97 1.03
C TYR A 479 24.02 -11.01 1.99
N GLY A 480 23.32 -10.47 2.98
CA GLY A 480 23.88 -9.55 3.99
C GLY A 480 24.24 -8.16 3.48
N SER A 481 23.91 -7.83 2.22
CA SER A 481 24.18 -6.53 1.60
C SER A 481 23.06 -6.10 0.68
N VAL A 482 22.74 -4.82 0.70
CA VAL A 482 21.81 -4.22 -0.26
C VAL A 482 22.41 -4.08 -1.66
N TYR A 483 23.71 -4.19 -1.81
CA TYR A 483 24.44 -4.10 -3.08
C TYR A 483 24.66 -5.48 -3.71
N GLN A 484 23.61 -6.29 -3.69
CA GLN A 484 23.56 -7.63 -4.30
C GLN A 484 22.34 -7.72 -5.22
N PRO A 485 22.36 -8.60 -6.24
CA PRO A 485 21.15 -8.89 -6.99
C PRO A 485 20.11 -9.52 -6.05
N PRO A 486 18.83 -9.11 -6.08
CA PRO A 486 17.82 -9.83 -5.31
C PRO A 486 17.65 -11.27 -5.84
N PRO A 487 17.21 -12.24 -5.01
CA PRO A 487 17.05 -13.64 -5.43
C PRO A 487 16.16 -13.84 -6.66
N ALA A 488 15.17 -12.97 -6.85
CA ALA A 488 14.26 -13.02 -8.00
C ALA A 488 14.88 -12.49 -9.32
N CYS A 489 16.12 -11.99 -9.29
CA CYS A 489 16.79 -11.49 -10.50
C CYS A 489 17.09 -12.67 -11.45
N PRO A 490 16.65 -12.64 -12.73
CA PRO A 490 16.87 -13.73 -13.69
C PRO A 490 18.35 -13.98 -14.02
N TYR A 491 19.21 -13.01 -13.78
CA TYR A 491 20.66 -13.16 -13.96
C TYR A 491 21.38 -13.70 -12.71
N ASN A 492 20.65 -13.91 -11.60
CA ASN A 492 21.24 -14.35 -10.35
C ASN A 492 21.12 -15.87 -10.18
N GLU A 493 22.21 -16.57 -10.36
CA GLU A 493 22.28 -18.04 -10.19
C GLU A 493 22.41 -18.47 -8.72
N ARG A 494 22.65 -17.54 -7.80
CA ARG A 494 22.85 -17.84 -6.38
C ARG A 494 21.51 -18.11 -5.69
N PRO A 495 21.40 -19.17 -4.90
CA PRO A 495 20.18 -19.42 -4.15
C PRO A 495 19.93 -18.31 -3.12
N GLY A 496 18.69 -17.83 -3.07
CA GLY A 496 18.25 -16.93 -2.02
C GLY A 496 17.81 -17.70 -0.75
N LEU A 497 17.58 -16.97 0.34
CA LEU A 497 16.97 -17.53 1.52
C LEU A 497 15.50 -17.92 1.23
N ARG A 498 15.05 -19.02 1.86
CA ARG A 498 13.64 -19.38 1.87
C ARG A 498 12.84 -18.26 2.55
N MET A 499 11.91 -17.63 1.84
CA MET A 499 11.13 -16.49 2.32
C MET A 499 9.71 -16.87 2.75
N ALA A 500 9.18 -17.98 2.21
CA ALA A 500 7.83 -18.47 2.52
C ALA A 500 7.69 -19.98 2.29
#